data_81882104be27041afd177098b4f32038
#
_entry.id   81882104be27041afd177098b4f32038
#
_cell.length_a   1.000
_cell.length_b   1.000
_cell.length_c   1.000
_cell.angle_alpha   90.00
_cell.angle_beta   90.00
_cell.angle_gamma   90.00
#
_symmetry.space_group_name_H-M   'P 1'
#
loop_
_entity.id
_entity.type
_entity.pdbx_description
1 polymer ?
#
loop_
_entity_poly.entity_id
_entity_poly.type
_entity_poly.pdbx_seq_one_letter_code
_entity_poly.pdbx_strand_id
1 'polypeptide(L)'
;MSNINTNSLKFAFFGTSEFSIKILEKLIENNYVPNLVVTAPDKPQGRKMIMTPPPVKVFALERNLKIAQPEKLNSKLFQKTDLPGLTSQSLRATMQDGFSSGYDLFIVASYGKIIPKSVLDIPKHGTLNVHPSLLPKFRGPSPIQ
;
A
#
# COMPACT_ATOMS: atom_id res chain seq x y z
N MET A 1 26.99 4.66 -14.24
CA MET A 1 25.73 4.15 -13.66
C MET A 1 25.55 4.83 -12.31
N SER A 2 24.59 5.72 -12.21
CA SER A 2 24.24 6.32 -10.93
C SER A 2 23.66 5.22 -10.03
N ASN A 3 24.33 4.91 -8.92
CA ASN A 3 23.76 4.11 -7.84
C ASN A 3 22.54 4.85 -7.33
N ILE A 4 21.37 4.51 -7.84
CA ILE A 4 20.10 4.91 -7.23
C ILE A 4 20.10 4.22 -5.86
N ASN A 5 20.25 5.02 -4.82
CA ASN A 5 20.21 4.55 -3.45
C ASN A 5 18.78 4.10 -3.18
N THR A 6 18.47 2.83 -3.44
CA THR A 6 17.12 2.24 -3.34
C THR A 6 16.54 2.33 -1.93
N ASN A 7 17.39 2.60 -0.93
CA ASN A 7 16.98 2.81 0.46
C ASN A 7 16.29 4.16 0.73
N SER A 8 16.19 5.05 -0.26
CA SER A 8 15.59 6.38 -0.07
C SER A 8 14.16 6.52 -0.61
N LEU A 9 13.68 5.56 -1.42
CA LEU A 9 12.33 5.63 -2.00
C LEU A 9 11.26 5.34 -0.94
N LYS A 10 10.46 6.35 -0.61
CA LYS A 10 9.34 6.20 0.31
C LYS A 10 8.07 5.89 -0.47
N PHE A 11 7.54 4.69 -0.30
CA PHE A 11 6.32 4.30 -1.00
C PHE A 11 5.33 3.53 -0.14
N ALA A 12 4.04 3.63 -0.49
CA ALA A 12 2.99 2.80 0.04
C ALA A 12 2.56 1.76 -0.99
N PHE A 13 2.28 0.56 -0.52
CA PHE A 13 1.80 -0.55 -1.34
C PHE A 13 0.34 -0.84 -1.00
N PHE A 14 -0.51 -0.89 -2.03
CA PHE A 14 -1.94 -1.21 -1.91
C PHE A 14 -2.21 -2.57 -2.53
N GLY A 15 -2.67 -3.50 -1.74
CA GLY A 15 -2.97 -4.84 -2.23
C GLY A 15 -3.77 -5.68 -1.24
N THR A 16 -4.47 -6.70 -1.73
CA THR A 16 -5.34 -7.54 -0.90
C THR A 16 -5.20 -9.03 -1.20
N SER A 17 -5.02 -9.39 -2.47
CA SER A 17 -5.08 -10.76 -2.97
C SER A 17 -3.72 -11.49 -2.93
N GLU A 18 -3.72 -12.78 -3.27
CA GLU A 18 -2.50 -13.57 -3.48
C GLU A 18 -1.61 -13.00 -4.59
N PHE A 19 -2.21 -12.42 -5.63
CA PHE A 19 -1.43 -11.71 -6.67
C PHE A 19 -0.63 -10.54 -6.08
N SER A 20 -1.24 -9.81 -5.14
CA SER A 20 -0.57 -8.70 -4.44
C SER A 20 0.65 -9.17 -3.66
N ILE A 21 0.58 -10.36 -3.03
CA ILE A 21 1.71 -10.95 -2.30
C ILE A 21 2.88 -11.19 -3.24
N LYS A 22 2.65 -11.78 -4.42
CA LYS A 22 3.71 -12.05 -5.40
C LYS A 22 4.45 -10.78 -5.83
N ILE A 23 3.72 -9.68 -6.02
CA ILE A 23 4.30 -8.39 -6.37
C ILE A 23 5.09 -7.81 -5.19
N LEU A 24 4.50 -7.83 -3.99
CA LEU A 24 5.14 -7.32 -2.78
C LEU A 24 6.42 -8.10 -2.43
N GLU A 25 6.39 -9.41 -2.59
CA GLU A 25 7.53 -10.29 -2.40
C GLU A 25 8.67 -9.93 -3.37
N LYS A 26 8.36 -9.74 -4.66
CA LYS A 26 9.34 -9.31 -5.66
C LYS A 26 9.94 -7.94 -5.37
N LEU A 27 9.17 -7.01 -4.86
CA LEU A 27 9.68 -5.71 -4.43
C LEU A 27 10.69 -5.87 -3.28
N ILE A 28 10.33 -6.64 -2.26
CA ILE A 28 11.19 -6.87 -1.08
C ILE A 28 12.47 -7.63 -1.46
N GLU A 29 12.39 -8.65 -2.30
CA GLU A 29 13.56 -9.37 -2.83
C GLU A 29 14.56 -8.46 -3.54
N ASN A 30 14.08 -7.37 -4.13
CA ASN A 30 14.90 -6.36 -4.80
C ASN A 30 15.22 -5.15 -3.91
N ASN A 31 15.11 -5.28 -2.60
CA ASN A 31 15.38 -4.25 -1.59
C ASN A 31 14.43 -3.03 -1.63
N TYR A 32 13.24 -3.18 -2.23
CA TYR A 32 12.17 -2.19 -2.17
C TYR A 32 11.18 -2.57 -1.07
N VAL A 33 11.38 -2.05 0.14
CA VAL A 33 10.49 -2.30 1.28
C VAL A 33 9.50 -1.14 1.41
N PRO A 34 8.18 -1.41 1.40
CA PRO A 34 7.19 -0.34 1.54
C PRO A 34 7.21 0.26 2.95
N ASN A 35 7.02 1.57 3.03
CA ASN A 35 6.84 2.26 4.31
C ASN A 35 5.48 1.98 4.95
N LEU A 36 4.50 1.63 4.11
CA LEU A 36 3.15 1.29 4.53
C LEU A 36 2.53 0.29 3.54
N VAL A 37 1.87 -0.74 4.07
CA VAL A 37 1.02 -1.66 3.31
C VAL A 37 -0.43 -1.34 3.62
N VAL A 38 -1.21 -1.02 2.60
CA VAL A 38 -2.64 -0.75 2.70
C VAL A 38 -3.40 -1.94 2.13
N THR A 39 -4.23 -2.56 2.92
CA THR A 39 -5.02 -3.71 2.52
C THR A 39 -6.49 -3.57 2.94
N ALA A 40 -7.35 -4.42 2.40
CA ALA A 40 -8.76 -4.42 2.78
C ALA A 40 -8.93 -4.84 4.25
N PRO A 41 -10.01 -4.40 4.94
CA PRO A 41 -10.37 -4.90 6.24
C PRO A 41 -10.62 -6.42 6.24
N ASP A 42 -10.50 -7.03 7.41
CA ASP A 42 -10.89 -8.41 7.62
C ASP A 42 -12.38 -8.58 7.28
N LYS A 43 -12.73 -9.69 6.64
CA LYS A 43 -14.11 -9.96 6.21
C LYS A 43 -14.54 -11.35 6.65
N PRO A 44 -15.85 -11.52 6.99
CA PRO A 44 -16.39 -12.84 7.20
C PRO A 44 -16.28 -13.68 5.94
N GLN A 45 -15.77 -14.92 6.07
CA GLN A 45 -15.67 -15.88 4.97
C GLN A 45 -16.25 -17.24 5.32
N GLY A 46 -16.68 -17.95 4.30
CA GLY A 46 -17.25 -19.28 4.41
C GLY A 46 -18.66 -19.32 5.04
N ARG A 47 -19.23 -20.53 5.11
CA ARG A 47 -20.59 -20.75 5.66
C ARG A 47 -20.72 -20.36 7.13
N LYS A 48 -19.64 -20.40 7.89
CA LYS A 48 -19.60 -20.06 9.32
C LYS A 48 -19.30 -18.58 9.59
N MET A 49 -19.19 -17.74 8.55
CA MET A 49 -18.93 -16.30 8.66
C MET A 49 -17.73 -15.96 9.57
N ILE A 50 -16.66 -16.75 9.49
CA ILE A 50 -15.47 -16.54 10.30
C ILE A 50 -14.69 -15.33 9.76
N MET A 51 -14.37 -14.38 10.65
CA MET A 51 -13.55 -13.21 10.29
C MET A 51 -12.18 -13.66 9.83
N THR A 52 -11.90 -13.42 8.56
CA THR A 52 -10.68 -13.88 7.89
C THR A 52 -9.87 -12.67 7.43
N PRO A 53 -8.59 -12.58 7.81
CA PRO A 53 -7.71 -11.51 7.33
C PRO A 53 -7.41 -11.70 5.84
N PRO A 54 -7.23 -10.60 5.09
CA PRO A 54 -6.75 -10.69 3.71
C PRO A 54 -5.33 -11.27 3.66
N PRO A 55 -4.98 -12.01 2.60
CA PRO A 55 -3.66 -12.64 2.46
C PRO A 55 -2.49 -11.68 2.65
N VAL A 56 -2.58 -10.47 2.11
CA VAL A 56 -1.55 -9.42 2.26
C VAL A 56 -1.33 -9.01 3.71
N LYS A 57 -2.37 -8.99 4.55
CA LYS A 57 -2.22 -8.71 5.98
C LYS A 57 -1.35 -9.75 6.68
N VAL A 58 -1.65 -11.03 6.45
CA VAL A 58 -0.88 -12.14 7.04
C VAL A 58 0.58 -12.04 6.62
N PHE A 59 0.84 -11.90 5.33
CA PHE A 59 2.18 -11.75 4.77
C PHE A 59 2.95 -10.56 5.36
N ALA A 60 2.29 -9.41 5.50
CA ALA A 60 2.91 -8.20 6.03
C ALA A 60 3.23 -8.31 7.53
N LEU A 61 2.35 -8.95 8.31
CA LEU A 61 2.59 -9.21 9.74
C LEU A 61 3.81 -10.12 9.97
N GLU A 62 3.94 -11.20 9.19
CA GLU A 62 5.08 -12.12 9.26
C GLU A 62 6.43 -11.42 9.00
N ARG A 63 6.41 -10.31 8.25
CA ARG A 63 7.60 -9.53 7.90
C ARG A 63 7.75 -8.22 8.68
N ASN A 64 6.93 -8.02 9.71
CA ASN A 64 6.93 -6.80 10.53
C ASN A 64 6.74 -5.50 9.71
N LEU A 65 5.99 -5.56 8.61
CA LEU A 65 5.65 -4.39 7.82
C LEU A 65 4.51 -3.61 8.48
N LYS A 66 4.53 -2.29 8.33
CA LYS A 66 3.43 -1.43 8.80
C LYS A 66 2.19 -1.64 7.93
N ILE A 67 1.02 -1.82 8.56
CA ILE A 67 -0.24 -2.14 7.89
C ILE A 67 -1.30 -1.11 8.25
N ALA A 68 -2.11 -0.73 7.26
CA ALA A 68 -3.34 0.00 7.44
C ALA A 68 -4.50 -0.74 6.74
N GLN A 69 -5.63 -0.84 7.42
CA GLN A 69 -6.85 -1.47 6.91
C GLN A 69 -8.04 -0.48 6.98
N PRO A 70 -8.01 0.61 6.20
CA PRO A 70 -9.08 1.59 6.25
C PRO A 70 -10.36 1.04 5.62
N GLU A 71 -11.51 1.27 6.25
CA GLU A 71 -12.81 0.99 5.64
C GLU A 71 -13.05 1.89 4.43
N LYS A 72 -12.68 3.17 4.57
CA LYS A 72 -12.74 4.17 3.50
C LYS A 72 -11.37 4.85 3.36
N LEU A 73 -10.86 4.86 2.15
CA LEU A 73 -9.66 5.61 1.82
C LEU A 73 -9.98 7.11 1.74
N ASN A 74 -9.20 7.91 2.44
CA ASN A 74 -9.21 9.36 2.30
C ASN A 74 -7.78 9.91 2.43
N SER A 75 -7.56 11.12 1.93
CA SER A 75 -6.24 11.75 1.96
C SER A 75 -5.71 12.00 3.38
N LYS A 76 -6.59 12.12 4.36
CA LYS A 76 -6.22 12.33 5.77
C LYS A 76 -5.41 11.17 6.35
N LEU A 77 -5.63 9.94 5.87
CA LEU A 77 -4.86 8.75 6.28
C LEU A 77 -3.36 8.93 6.01
N PHE A 78 -3.01 9.65 4.95
CA PHE A 78 -1.63 9.86 4.52
C PHE A 78 -1.07 11.23 4.92
N GLN A 79 -1.91 12.13 5.39
CA GLN A 79 -1.53 13.47 5.87
C GLN A 79 -1.25 13.50 7.37
N LYS A 80 -1.90 12.60 8.13
CA LYS A 80 -1.65 12.43 9.56
C LYS A 80 -0.63 11.33 9.78
N THR A 81 0.40 11.65 10.49
CA THR A 81 1.37 10.73 11.10
C THR A 81 0.76 9.86 12.21
N ASP A 82 -0.56 9.73 12.25
CA ASP A 82 -1.29 8.89 13.18
C ASP A 82 -1.36 7.43 12.70
N LEU A 83 -0.18 6.85 12.45
CA LEU A 83 -0.06 5.39 12.42
C LEU A 83 -0.07 4.91 13.88
N PRO A 84 -0.91 3.95 14.25
CA PRO A 84 -0.89 3.41 15.60
C PRO A 84 0.50 2.86 15.91
N GLY A 85 1.16 3.43 16.92
CA GLY A 85 2.51 3.07 17.35
C GLY A 85 3.58 4.16 17.21
N LEU A 86 3.28 5.33 16.59
CA LEU A 86 4.19 6.47 16.61
C LEU A 86 3.95 7.34 17.85
N THR A 87 5.01 7.55 18.63
CA THR A 87 4.97 8.45 19.78
C THR A 87 4.99 9.92 19.34
N SER A 88 4.44 10.80 20.18
CA SER A 88 4.37 12.25 19.96
C SER A 88 5.74 12.91 19.68
N GLN A 89 6.85 12.25 20.03
CA GLN A 89 8.22 12.73 19.79
C GLN A 89 8.70 12.49 18.35
N SER A 90 8.32 11.35 17.75
CA SER A 90 8.62 11.09 16.33
C SER A 90 7.84 12.00 15.39
N LEU A 91 6.66 12.47 15.82
CA LEU A 91 5.82 13.43 15.10
C LEU A 91 6.47 14.81 14.95
N ARG A 92 7.14 15.29 16.00
CA ARG A 92 7.79 16.63 16.00
C ARG A 92 9.03 16.69 15.10
N ALA A 93 9.77 15.59 14.97
CA ALA A 93 10.94 15.53 14.08
C ALA A 93 10.57 15.58 12.61
N THR A 94 9.40 15.04 12.23
CA THR A 94 8.91 15.01 10.84
C THR A 94 8.26 16.35 10.41
N MET A 95 7.85 17.18 11.37
CA MET A 95 7.23 18.49 11.08
C MET A 95 8.21 19.63 10.76
N GLN A 96 9.52 19.42 10.98
CA GLN A 96 10.54 20.46 10.73
C GLN A 96 11.02 20.53 9.29
N ASP A 97 10.75 19.49 8.47
CA ASP A 97 11.20 19.45 7.07
C ASP A 97 10.05 19.70 6.08
N GLY A 98 9.44 20.87 6.12
CA GLY A 98 8.48 21.36 5.12
C GLY A 98 7.52 20.26 4.57
N PHE A 99 6.30 20.28 4.99
CA PHE A 99 5.23 19.30 4.72
C PHE A 99 5.07 18.94 3.23
N SER A 100 5.83 17.96 2.81
CA SER A 100 5.55 17.13 1.65
C SER A 100 4.95 15.84 2.20
N SER A 101 3.88 15.33 1.58
CA SER A 101 3.33 14.03 1.90
C SER A 101 4.45 12.99 1.81
N GLY A 102 5.08 12.56 2.82
CA GLY A 102 6.34 11.80 2.85
C GLY A 102 6.50 10.59 1.91
N TYR A 103 5.64 10.47 0.87
CA TYR A 103 5.64 9.40 -0.12
C TYR A 103 6.08 9.90 -1.49
N ASP A 104 7.02 9.17 -2.09
CA ASP A 104 7.48 9.43 -3.46
C ASP A 104 6.57 8.74 -4.48
N LEU A 105 6.03 7.57 -4.15
CA LEU A 105 5.26 6.72 -5.06
C LEU A 105 4.18 5.92 -4.31
N PHE A 106 3.06 5.65 -4.98
CA PHE A 106 2.16 4.58 -4.58
C PHE A 106 2.19 3.44 -5.60
N ILE A 107 2.16 2.20 -5.13
CA ILE A 107 2.08 1.00 -5.96
C ILE A 107 0.80 0.27 -5.59
N VAL A 108 -0.04 0.03 -6.59
CA VAL A 108 -1.32 -0.68 -6.45
C VAL A 108 -1.23 -2.01 -7.19
N ALA A 109 -1.57 -3.10 -6.53
CA ALA A 109 -1.66 -4.42 -7.13
C ALA A 109 -2.86 -5.17 -6.54
N SER A 110 -3.95 -5.26 -7.27
CA SER A 110 -5.18 -5.98 -6.85
C SER A 110 -5.67 -5.58 -5.44
N TYR A 111 -5.89 -4.29 -5.23
CA TYR A 111 -6.38 -3.77 -3.94
C TYR A 111 -7.86 -4.07 -3.70
N GLY A 112 -8.66 -4.15 -4.77
CA GLY A 112 -10.08 -4.54 -4.71
C GLY A 112 -11.04 -3.46 -4.22
N LYS A 113 -10.57 -2.23 -4.02
CA LYS A 113 -11.38 -1.06 -3.69
C LYS A 113 -11.02 0.11 -4.60
N ILE A 114 -11.99 1.00 -4.82
CA ILE A 114 -11.75 2.24 -5.54
C ILE A 114 -10.86 3.16 -4.69
N ILE A 115 -9.79 3.66 -5.29
CA ILE A 115 -8.90 4.65 -4.69
C ILE A 115 -9.31 6.02 -5.21
N PRO A 116 -9.74 6.94 -4.33
CA PRO A 116 -10.12 8.29 -4.74
C PRO A 116 -8.95 9.03 -5.38
N LYS A 117 -9.26 9.92 -6.33
CA LYS A 117 -8.24 10.75 -6.98
C LYS A 117 -7.41 11.55 -5.97
N SER A 118 -8.05 12.07 -4.92
CA SER A 118 -7.38 12.79 -3.83
C SER A 118 -6.32 11.96 -3.09
N VAL A 119 -6.39 10.63 -3.16
CA VAL A 119 -5.36 9.72 -2.62
C VAL A 119 -4.32 9.41 -3.69
N LEU A 120 -4.74 9.18 -4.94
CA LEU A 120 -3.82 8.88 -6.05
C LEU A 120 -2.82 10.00 -6.33
N ASP A 121 -3.21 11.24 -6.07
CA ASP A 121 -2.40 12.45 -6.31
C ASP A 121 -1.45 12.81 -5.15
N ILE A 122 -1.48 12.05 -4.04
CA ILE A 122 -0.64 12.34 -2.86
C ILE A 122 0.86 12.16 -3.14
N PRO A 123 1.32 11.04 -3.73
CA PRO A 123 2.74 10.83 -3.88
C PRO A 123 3.34 11.73 -4.95
N LYS A 124 4.60 12.14 -4.71
CA LYS A 124 5.33 13.06 -5.58
C LYS A 124 5.40 12.62 -7.05
N HIS A 125 5.56 11.32 -7.28
CA HIS A 125 5.67 10.73 -8.62
C HIS A 125 4.42 9.98 -9.06
N GLY A 126 3.29 10.17 -8.35
CA GLY A 126 2.00 9.57 -8.68
C GLY A 126 1.87 8.11 -8.25
N THR A 127 0.93 7.42 -8.84
CA THR A 127 0.52 6.06 -8.47
C THR A 127 0.69 5.12 -9.66
N LEU A 128 1.40 4.02 -9.45
CA LEU A 128 1.54 2.92 -10.42
C LEU A 128 0.55 1.80 -10.07
N ASN A 129 -0.14 1.29 -11.08
CA ASN A 129 -0.98 0.09 -10.95
C ASN A 129 -0.36 -1.09 -11.70
N VAL A 130 -0.07 -2.16 -10.97
CA VAL A 130 0.34 -3.45 -11.55
C VAL A 130 -0.91 -4.23 -11.93
N HIS A 131 -1.20 -4.28 -13.22
CA HIS A 131 -2.39 -4.94 -13.74
C HIS A 131 -2.08 -6.39 -14.14
N PRO A 132 -2.91 -7.38 -13.73
CA PRO A 132 -2.64 -8.80 -13.97
C PRO A 132 -2.88 -9.25 -15.42
N SER A 133 -3.15 -8.34 -16.33
CA SER A 133 -3.45 -8.64 -17.73
C SER A 133 -2.75 -7.67 -18.70
N LEU A 134 -2.78 -8.01 -19.98
CA LEU A 134 -2.24 -7.15 -21.04
C LEU A 134 -3.20 -5.99 -21.34
N LEU A 135 -2.81 -4.81 -20.89
CA LEU A 135 -3.52 -3.57 -21.22
C LEU A 135 -3.23 -3.14 -22.68
N PRO A 136 -4.17 -2.48 -23.37
CA PRO A 136 -5.52 -2.10 -22.93
C PRO A 136 -6.61 -3.15 -23.17
N LYS A 137 -6.29 -4.31 -23.74
CA LYS A 137 -7.28 -5.32 -24.18
C LYS A 137 -8.14 -5.86 -23.03
N PHE A 138 -7.50 -6.19 -21.92
CA PHE A 138 -8.12 -6.85 -20.76
C PHE A 138 -8.20 -5.90 -19.57
N ARG A 139 -8.69 -4.69 -19.77
CA ARG A 139 -8.93 -3.71 -18.71
C ARG A 139 -10.16 -4.08 -17.88
N GLY A 140 -10.18 -3.68 -16.63
CA GLY A 140 -11.31 -3.86 -15.72
C GLY A 140 -10.95 -4.68 -14.47
N PRO A 141 -11.91 -4.86 -13.54
CA PRO A 141 -11.66 -5.49 -12.25
C PRO A 141 -11.50 -7.01 -12.32
N SER A 142 -11.96 -7.65 -13.37
CA SER A 142 -11.87 -9.11 -13.59
C SER A 142 -11.41 -9.41 -15.02
N PRO A 143 -10.14 -9.11 -15.35
CA PRO A 143 -9.66 -9.19 -16.74
C PRO A 143 -9.41 -10.61 -17.24
N ILE A 144 -9.41 -11.58 -16.33
CA ILE A 144 -9.15 -13.00 -16.63
C ILE A 144 -10.36 -13.79 -16.17
N GLN A 145 -11.31 -13.97 -17.05
CA GLN A 145 -12.39 -14.95 -16.94
C GLN A 145 -12.41 -15.82 -18.20
#